data_4d6054f88a6769a1fda08c745f0fcf82
#
_entry.id   4d6054f88a6769a1fda08c745f0fcf82
#
_cell.length_a   1.000
_cell.length_b   1.000
_cell.length_c   1.000
_cell.angle_alpha   90.00
_cell.angle_beta   90.00
_cell.angle_gamma   90.00
#
_symmetry.space_group_name_H-M   'P 1'
#
loop_
_entity.id
_entity.type
_entity.pdbx_description
1 polymer ?
#
loop_
_entity_poly.entity_id
_entity_poly.type
_entity_poly.pdbx_seq_one_letter_code
_entity_poly.pdbx_strand_id
1 'polypeptide(L)'
;MIREKNFRLVKKLLFIVMPIIMVGAIVLFIFANPICIFLFGEEYGFAGNILRCLLPIMVVILPTYILCFPVMVPMGLSKYANFSNVIGMIIQLCGLIVLFILGKLNIYSICILSSIAEVSVFLYRLIIVLVNKNRCSKESGEFE
;
A
#
# COMPACT_ATOMS: atom_id res chain seq x y z
N MET A 1 -16.01 12.46 20.76
CA MET A 1 -17.19 12.05 19.94
C MET A 1 -16.95 12.05 18.41
N ILE A 2 -16.20 13.00 17.85
CA ILE A 2 -15.89 13.04 16.40
C ILE A 2 -14.87 11.97 15.97
N ARG A 3 -13.91 11.60 16.82
CA ARG A 3 -12.84 10.63 16.54
C ARG A 3 -13.31 9.18 16.39
N GLU A 4 -14.22 8.71 17.24
CA GLU A 4 -14.74 7.32 17.16
C GLU A 4 -15.62 7.10 15.93
N LYS A 5 -16.39 8.12 15.55
CA LYS A 5 -17.24 8.10 14.36
C LYS A 5 -16.39 7.95 13.08
N ASN A 6 -15.24 8.64 13.04
CA ASN A 6 -14.30 8.53 11.92
C ASN A 6 -13.64 7.13 11.85
N PHE A 7 -13.31 6.52 12.99
CA PHE A 7 -12.69 5.18 13.01
C PHE A 7 -13.67 4.08 12.55
N ARG A 8 -14.94 4.18 12.92
CA ARG A 8 -15.99 3.28 12.42
C ARG A 8 -16.24 3.46 10.93
N LEU A 9 -16.24 4.70 10.45
CA LEU A 9 -16.37 5.02 9.03
C LEU A 9 -15.19 4.46 8.22
N VAL A 10 -13.96 4.65 8.70
CA VAL A 10 -12.75 4.12 8.05
C VAL A 10 -12.78 2.59 7.98
N LYS A 11 -13.13 1.93 9.08
CA LYS A 11 -13.26 0.46 9.10
C LYS A 11 -14.34 -0.03 8.13
N LYS A 12 -15.48 0.65 8.08
CA LYS A 12 -16.57 0.35 7.14
C LYS A 12 -16.14 0.60 5.69
N LEU A 13 -15.43 1.69 5.44
CA LEU A 13 -14.92 2.07 4.12
C LEU A 13 -13.86 1.04 3.65
N LEU A 14 -12.94 0.65 4.53
CA LEU A 14 -11.94 -0.38 4.25
C LEU A 14 -12.61 -1.73 3.96
N PHE A 15 -13.66 -2.10 4.71
CA PHE A 15 -14.38 -3.35 4.53
C PHE A 15 -15.19 -3.39 3.22
N ILE A 16 -15.65 -2.23 2.73
CA ILE A 16 -16.37 -2.13 1.45
C ILE A 16 -15.38 -2.05 0.28
N VAL A 17 -14.31 -1.30 0.43
CA VAL A 17 -13.35 -1.04 -0.66
C VAL A 17 -12.44 -2.26 -0.92
N MET A 18 -12.05 -3.00 0.14
CA MET A 18 -11.20 -4.19 0.00
C MET A 18 -11.76 -5.25 -0.97
N PRO A 19 -13.02 -5.71 -0.85
CA PRO A 19 -13.54 -6.71 -1.78
C PRO A 19 -13.61 -6.18 -3.22
N ILE A 20 -13.92 -4.89 -3.41
CA ILE A 20 -13.97 -4.28 -4.75
C ILE A 20 -12.57 -4.29 -5.39
N ILE A 21 -11.53 -3.97 -4.62
CA ILE A 21 -10.14 -4.01 -5.09
C ILE A 21 -9.73 -5.45 -5.41
N MET A 22 -10.08 -6.40 -4.55
CA MET A 22 -9.77 -7.82 -4.77
C MET A 22 -10.40 -8.34 -6.04
N VAL A 23 -11.68 -8.02 -6.27
CA VAL A 23 -12.37 -8.39 -7.51
C VAL A 23 -11.72 -7.71 -8.72
N GLY A 24 -11.42 -6.41 -8.63
CA GLY A 24 -10.73 -5.67 -9.70
C GLY A 24 -9.33 -6.25 -10.00
N ALA A 25 -8.57 -6.61 -8.97
CA ALA A 25 -7.25 -7.22 -9.13
C ALA A 25 -7.35 -8.61 -9.79
N ILE A 26 -8.35 -9.42 -9.43
CA ILE A 26 -8.58 -10.74 -10.03
C ILE A 26 -8.95 -10.58 -11.51
N VAL A 27 -9.86 -9.66 -11.84
CA VAL A 27 -10.25 -9.37 -13.21
C VAL A 27 -9.04 -8.92 -14.04
N LEU A 28 -8.25 -7.98 -13.51
CA LEU A 28 -7.02 -7.51 -14.15
C LEU A 28 -5.98 -8.64 -14.30
N PHE A 29 -5.89 -9.55 -13.33
CA PHE A 29 -4.96 -10.68 -13.39
C PHE A 29 -5.32 -11.64 -14.53
N ILE A 30 -6.62 -11.94 -14.70
CA ILE A 30 -7.13 -12.83 -15.77
C ILE A 30 -6.98 -12.16 -17.14
N PHE A 31 -7.37 -10.88 -17.24
CA PHE A 31 -7.39 -10.14 -18.49
C PHE A 31 -6.11 -9.33 -18.76
N ALA A 32 -5.03 -9.54 -17.99
CA ALA A 32 -3.78 -8.77 -18.12
C ALA A 32 -3.22 -8.79 -19.56
N ASN A 33 -3.12 -9.96 -20.19
CA ASN A 33 -2.60 -10.08 -21.53
C ASN A 33 -3.50 -9.43 -22.59
N PRO A 34 -4.83 -9.74 -22.68
CA PRO A 34 -5.68 -9.12 -23.66
C PRO A 34 -5.80 -7.60 -23.48
N ILE A 35 -5.77 -7.10 -22.25
CA ILE A 35 -5.79 -5.66 -21.99
C ILE A 35 -4.49 -5.00 -22.48
N CYS A 36 -3.33 -5.60 -22.22
CA CYS A 36 -2.06 -5.07 -22.70
C CYS A 36 -1.97 -5.09 -24.23
N ILE A 37 -2.42 -6.15 -24.88
CA ILE A 37 -2.44 -6.25 -26.34
C ILE A 37 -3.40 -5.21 -26.94
N PHE A 38 -4.57 -5.03 -26.34
CA PHE A 38 -5.56 -4.04 -26.80
C PHE A 38 -5.07 -2.60 -26.67
N LEU A 39 -4.38 -2.26 -25.57
CA LEU A 39 -3.91 -0.89 -25.29
C LEU A 39 -2.59 -0.55 -26.00
N PHE A 40 -1.67 -1.49 -26.10
CA PHE A 40 -0.30 -1.25 -26.55
C PHE A 40 0.07 -1.99 -27.85
N GLY A 41 -0.77 -2.92 -28.31
CA GLY A 41 -0.53 -3.73 -29.50
C GLY A 41 0.12 -5.08 -29.22
N GLU A 42 0.17 -5.94 -30.23
CA GLU A 42 0.63 -7.33 -30.11
C GLU A 42 2.07 -7.48 -29.66
N GLU A 43 2.92 -6.52 -29.99
CA GLU A 43 4.36 -6.50 -29.59
C GLU A 43 4.55 -6.44 -28.07
N TYR A 44 3.56 -5.95 -27.33
CA TYR A 44 3.60 -5.78 -25.87
C TYR A 44 2.91 -6.91 -25.07
N GLY A 45 2.71 -8.08 -25.66
CA GLY A 45 2.12 -9.23 -24.98
C GLY A 45 2.86 -9.64 -23.70
N PHE A 46 4.19 -9.43 -23.63
CA PHE A 46 4.98 -9.68 -22.42
C PHE A 46 4.64 -8.72 -21.26
N ALA A 47 4.10 -7.53 -21.56
CA ALA A 47 3.72 -6.53 -20.55
C ALA A 47 2.61 -7.05 -19.63
N GLY A 48 1.78 -8.00 -20.08
CA GLY A 48 0.79 -8.67 -19.25
C GLY A 48 1.39 -9.43 -18.07
N ASN A 49 2.56 -10.02 -18.24
CA ASN A 49 3.28 -10.69 -17.15
C ASN A 49 3.84 -9.68 -16.13
N ILE A 50 4.32 -8.54 -16.61
CA ILE A 50 4.77 -7.44 -15.74
C ILE A 50 3.59 -6.87 -14.96
N LEU A 51 2.45 -6.67 -15.61
CA LEU A 51 1.22 -6.21 -14.96
C LEU A 51 0.79 -7.18 -13.86
N ARG A 52 0.85 -8.49 -14.08
CA ARG A 52 0.57 -9.50 -13.05
C ARG A 52 1.51 -9.40 -11.85
N CYS A 53 2.79 -9.10 -12.07
CA CYS A 53 3.76 -8.89 -10.99
C CYS A 53 3.50 -7.61 -10.18
N LEU A 54 2.86 -6.59 -10.80
CA LEU A 54 2.52 -5.33 -10.15
C LEU A 54 1.18 -5.38 -9.40
N LEU A 55 0.29 -6.33 -9.69
CA LEU A 55 -1.02 -6.44 -9.04
C LEU A 55 -0.95 -6.56 -7.51
N PRO A 56 -0.03 -7.32 -6.90
CA PRO A 56 0.11 -7.37 -5.43
C PRO A 56 0.37 -5.99 -4.82
N ILE A 57 1.12 -5.13 -5.50
CA ILE A 57 1.38 -3.75 -5.05
C ILE A 57 0.09 -2.95 -4.99
N MET A 58 -0.75 -3.05 -6.02
CA MET A 58 -2.05 -2.36 -6.06
C MET A 58 -2.96 -2.74 -4.90
N VAL A 59 -2.98 -4.02 -4.52
CA VAL A 59 -3.78 -4.49 -3.38
C VAL A 59 -3.29 -3.91 -2.06
N VAL A 60 -1.98 -3.66 -1.91
CA VAL A 60 -1.37 -3.13 -0.68
C VAL A 60 -1.41 -1.60 -0.63
N ILE A 61 -1.25 -0.93 -1.76
CA ILE A 61 -1.24 0.54 -1.86
C ILE A 61 -2.53 1.16 -1.33
N LEU A 62 -3.68 0.64 -1.72
CA LEU A 62 -4.98 1.23 -1.38
C LEU A 62 -5.27 1.22 0.12
N PRO A 63 -5.15 0.11 0.87
CA PRO A 63 -5.28 0.13 2.31
C PRO A 63 -4.23 1.01 2.98
N THR A 64 -3.03 1.12 2.42
CA THR A 64 -1.97 2.01 2.90
C THR A 64 -2.40 3.48 2.83
N TYR A 65 -3.01 3.91 1.73
CA TYR A 65 -3.55 5.27 1.57
C TYR A 65 -4.80 5.51 2.43
N ILE A 66 -5.68 4.53 2.58
CA ILE A 66 -6.85 4.61 3.46
C ILE A 66 -6.42 4.74 4.94
N LEU A 67 -5.32 4.11 5.36
CA LEU A 67 -4.78 4.35 6.70
C LEU A 67 -4.18 5.76 6.82
N CYS A 68 -3.54 6.27 5.78
CA CYS A 68 -2.84 7.53 5.81
C CYS A 68 -3.80 8.72 5.95
N PHE A 69 -4.69 8.91 4.96
CA PHE A 69 -5.47 10.15 4.86
C PHE A 69 -6.61 10.24 5.88
N PRO A 70 -7.56 9.30 5.95
CA PRO A 70 -8.69 9.44 6.87
C PRO A 70 -8.40 9.05 8.32
N VAL A 71 -7.27 8.38 8.61
CA VAL A 71 -6.91 7.98 9.98
C VAL A 71 -5.77 8.81 10.55
N MET A 72 -4.60 8.79 9.91
CA MET A 72 -3.40 9.42 10.47
C MET A 72 -3.46 10.94 10.45
N VAL A 73 -4.04 11.54 9.39
CA VAL A 73 -4.12 13.00 9.28
C VAL A 73 -5.03 13.62 10.34
N PRO A 74 -6.26 13.15 10.58
CA PRO A 74 -7.11 13.69 11.65
C PRO A 74 -6.58 13.41 13.06
N MET A 75 -5.75 12.39 13.23
CA MET A 75 -5.08 12.10 14.52
C MET A 75 -3.85 12.98 14.78
N GLY A 76 -3.50 13.89 13.86
CA GLY A 76 -2.31 14.72 13.96
C GLY A 76 -0.99 13.96 13.72
N LEU A 77 -1.08 12.75 13.17
CA LEU A 77 0.05 11.85 12.91
C LEU A 77 0.63 12.00 11.50
N SER A 78 0.32 13.11 10.82
CA SER A 78 0.80 13.40 9.45
C SER A 78 2.32 13.38 9.32
N LYS A 79 3.06 13.75 10.38
CA LYS A 79 4.52 13.63 10.40
C LYS A 79 5.00 12.19 10.24
N TYR A 80 4.34 11.23 10.91
CA TYR A 80 4.67 9.81 10.81
C TYR A 80 4.25 9.22 9.45
N ALA A 81 3.16 9.72 8.87
CA ALA A 81 2.74 9.35 7.53
C ALA A 81 3.79 9.75 6.48
N ASN A 82 4.30 10.99 6.56
CA ASN A 82 5.37 11.46 5.67
C ASN A 82 6.68 10.71 5.90
N PHE A 83 7.03 10.44 7.17
CA PHE A 83 8.22 9.69 7.51
C PHE A 83 8.17 8.25 6.97
N SER A 84 7.00 7.62 6.95
CA SER A 84 6.83 6.30 6.35
C SER A 84 7.14 6.28 4.85
N ASN A 85 6.79 7.35 4.12
CA ASN A 85 7.15 7.47 2.70
C ASN A 85 8.66 7.60 2.51
N VAL A 86 9.35 8.34 3.37
CA VAL A 86 10.81 8.46 3.34
C VAL A 86 11.48 7.11 3.60
N ILE A 87 10.99 6.33 4.55
CA ILE A 87 11.47 4.96 4.81
C ILE A 87 11.29 4.09 3.56
N GLY A 88 10.11 4.11 2.94
CA GLY A 88 9.83 3.36 1.71
C GLY A 88 10.78 3.74 0.58
N MET A 89 11.04 5.04 0.41
CA MET A 89 11.98 5.56 -0.60
C MET A 89 13.41 5.07 -0.34
N ILE A 90 13.88 5.10 0.91
CA ILE A 90 15.22 4.61 1.28
C ILE A 90 15.33 3.11 1.01
N ILE A 91 14.35 2.30 1.41
CA ILE A 91 14.33 0.85 1.14
C ILE A 91 14.38 0.59 -0.37
N GLN A 92 13.60 1.33 -1.15
CA GLN A 92 13.57 1.20 -2.61
C GLN A 92 14.91 1.54 -3.24
N LEU A 93 15.53 2.66 -2.84
CA LEU A 93 16.83 3.10 -3.37
C LEU A 93 17.95 2.13 -2.99
N CYS A 94 18.03 1.73 -1.71
CA CYS A 94 19.03 0.76 -1.26
C CYS A 94 18.87 -0.58 -1.99
N GLY A 95 17.64 -1.05 -2.14
CA GLY A 95 17.35 -2.29 -2.86
C GLY A 95 17.74 -2.21 -4.34
N LEU A 96 17.50 -1.08 -5.02
CA LEU A 96 17.92 -0.88 -6.41
C LEU A 96 19.45 -0.87 -6.56
N ILE A 97 20.16 -0.22 -5.63
CA ILE A 97 21.63 -0.22 -5.61
C ILE A 97 22.16 -1.64 -5.44
N VAL A 98 21.59 -2.42 -4.52
CA VAL A 98 21.98 -3.83 -4.30
C VAL A 98 21.71 -4.66 -5.55
N LEU A 99 20.56 -4.53 -6.20
CA LEU A 99 20.23 -5.24 -7.43
C LEU A 99 21.17 -4.85 -8.58
N PHE A 100 21.59 -3.57 -8.65
CA PHE A 100 22.55 -3.09 -9.62
C PHE A 100 23.92 -3.75 -9.43
N ILE A 101 24.44 -3.76 -8.19
CA ILE A 101 25.74 -4.36 -7.86
C ILE A 101 25.75 -5.87 -8.14
N LEU A 102 24.63 -6.56 -7.88
CA LEU A 102 24.46 -7.99 -8.14
C LEU A 102 24.27 -8.32 -9.63
N GLY A 103 24.17 -7.32 -10.51
CA GLY A 103 23.90 -7.51 -11.95
C GLY A 103 22.55 -8.19 -12.25
N LYS A 104 21.63 -8.20 -11.31
CA LYS A 104 20.30 -8.83 -11.42
C LYS A 104 19.18 -7.82 -11.65
N LEU A 105 19.45 -6.75 -12.39
CA LEU A 105 18.43 -5.78 -12.79
C LEU A 105 17.48 -6.39 -13.83
N ASN A 106 16.53 -7.15 -13.34
CA ASN A 106 15.40 -7.64 -14.11
C ASN A 106 14.12 -6.89 -13.70
N ILE A 107 13.21 -6.67 -14.62
CA ILE A 107 11.92 -6.05 -14.38
C ILE A 107 11.17 -6.75 -13.22
N TYR A 108 11.21 -8.07 -13.18
CA TYR A 108 10.60 -8.88 -12.11
C TYR A 108 11.24 -8.61 -10.73
N SER A 109 12.57 -8.48 -10.67
CA SER A 109 13.28 -8.16 -9.42
C SER A 109 12.90 -6.79 -8.89
N ILE A 110 12.72 -5.81 -9.77
CA ILE A 110 12.28 -4.45 -9.42
C ILE A 110 10.83 -4.48 -8.90
N CYS A 111 9.93 -5.24 -9.54
CA CYS A 111 8.54 -5.39 -9.09
C CYS A 111 8.46 -6.03 -7.69
N ILE A 112 9.25 -7.07 -7.43
CA ILE A 112 9.31 -7.72 -6.12
C ILE A 112 9.85 -6.76 -5.07
N LEU A 113 10.91 -6.02 -5.37
CA LEU A 113 11.48 -5.02 -4.47
C LEU A 113 10.47 -3.94 -4.12
N SER A 114 9.73 -3.42 -5.10
CA SER A 114 8.68 -2.44 -4.90
C SER A 114 7.55 -2.98 -4.02
N SER A 115 7.17 -4.26 -4.20
CA SER A 115 6.19 -4.92 -3.34
C SER A 115 6.64 -5.00 -1.89
N ILE A 116 7.92 -5.33 -1.66
CA ILE A 116 8.52 -5.40 -0.32
C ILE A 116 8.54 -4.01 0.34
N ALA A 117 8.93 -2.97 -0.40
CA ALA A 117 8.94 -1.61 0.10
C ALA A 117 7.55 -1.14 0.52
N GLU A 118 6.51 -1.38 -0.30
CA GLU A 118 5.13 -1.01 0.02
C GLU A 118 4.58 -1.78 1.23
N VAL A 119 4.85 -3.07 1.34
CA VAL A 119 4.46 -3.87 2.51
C VAL A 119 5.14 -3.34 3.77
N SER A 120 6.41 -2.94 3.70
CA SER A 120 7.14 -2.35 4.83
C SER A 120 6.51 -1.03 5.28
N VAL A 121 6.15 -0.15 4.34
CA VAL A 121 5.44 1.11 4.62
C VAL A 121 4.07 0.84 5.25
N PHE A 122 3.33 -0.11 4.73
CA PHE A 122 2.03 -0.51 5.28
C PHE A 122 2.13 -0.98 6.72
N LEU A 123 3.07 -1.90 7.01
CA LEU A 123 3.30 -2.42 8.36
C LEU A 123 3.70 -1.32 9.33
N TYR A 124 4.59 -0.42 8.92
CA TYR A 124 5.00 0.72 9.73
C TYR A 124 3.82 1.61 10.12
N ARG A 125 2.96 1.97 9.15
CA ARG A 125 1.75 2.77 9.38
C ARG A 125 0.77 2.06 10.29
N LEU A 126 0.57 0.77 10.09
CA LEU A 126 -0.32 -0.05 10.90
C LEU A 126 0.13 -0.10 12.36
N ILE A 127 1.43 -0.29 12.61
CA ILE A 127 2.01 -0.28 13.96
C ILE A 127 1.78 1.09 14.63
N ILE A 128 2.06 2.19 13.95
CA ILE A 128 1.87 3.55 14.50
C ILE A 128 0.41 3.80 14.86
N VAL A 129 -0.52 3.43 13.98
CA VAL A 129 -1.95 3.59 14.24
C VAL A 129 -2.38 2.76 15.45
N LEU A 130 -1.93 1.51 15.57
CA LEU A 130 -2.26 0.64 16.69
C LEU A 130 -1.70 1.15 18.03
N VAL A 131 -0.44 1.59 18.04
CA VAL A 131 0.22 2.13 19.25
C VAL A 131 -0.47 3.41 19.72
N ASN A 132 -0.78 4.32 18.82
CA ASN A 132 -1.46 5.57 19.18
C ASN A 132 -2.94 5.38 19.52
N LYS A 133 -3.60 4.36 18.97
CA LYS A 133 -4.95 4.00 19.38
C LYS A 133 -5.01 3.63 20.87
N ASN A 134 -4.04 2.86 21.36
CA ASN A 134 -3.96 2.45 22.76
C ASN A 134 -3.63 3.63 23.70
N ARG A 135 -2.88 4.63 23.25
CA ARG A 135 -2.65 5.87 24.02
C ARG A 135 -3.91 6.72 24.14
N CYS A 136 -4.65 6.92 23.05
CA CYS A 136 -5.90 7.68 23.07
C CYS A 136 -7.00 7.00 23.90
N SER A 137 -6.99 5.67 24.04
CA SER A 137 -7.93 4.96 24.90
C SER A 137 -7.60 5.09 26.38
N LYS A 138 -6.32 5.28 26.76
CA LYS A 138 -5.92 5.52 28.15
C LYS A 138 -6.23 6.93 28.63
N GLU A 139 -6.05 7.94 27.77
CA GLU A 139 -6.36 9.34 28.13
C GLU A 139 -7.87 9.61 28.27
N SER A 140 -8.73 8.83 27.62
CA SER A 140 -10.18 8.96 27.80
C SER A 140 -10.72 8.27 29.07
N GLY A 141 -9.94 7.42 29.70
CA GLY A 141 -10.31 6.74 30.95
C GLY A 141 -9.87 7.45 32.23
N GLU A 142 -9.09 8.54 32.11
CA GLU A 142 -8.63 9.36 33.24
C GLU A 142 -9.52 10.59 33.51
N PHE A 143 -10.55 10.81 32.71
CA PHE A 143 -11.51 11.93 32.83
C PHE A 143 -12.94 11.47 33.16
N GLU A 144 -13.16 10.28 33.63
CA GLU A 144 -14.38 9.83 34.32
C GLU A 144 -14.06 9.53 35.80
#